data_1d2874f648ce113f67ad136170594117
#
_entry.id   1d2874f648ce113f67ad136170594117
#
_cell.length_a   1.000
_cell.length_b   1.000
_cell.length_c   1.000
_cell.angle_alpha   90.00
_cell.angle_beta   90.00
_cell.angle_gamma   90.00
#
_symmetry.space_group_name_H-M   'P 1'
#
loop_
_entity.id
_entity.type
_entity.pdbx_description
1 polymer ?
#
loop_
_entity_poly.entity_id
_entity_poly.type
_entity_poly.pdbx_seq_one_letter_code
_entity_poly.pdbx_strand_id
1 'polypeptide(L)'
;MGVAKPTKRQSADVARLGAMSSMTNSIAFIGGGNMASAIIGGLLSLGTPAAAIMVVEPHAPARAALLQQGVLAQPQAGEFLDAAALVVWAVKPQLFQAASLPVRAHTRRALHLSVAAGIRTESISRWLDSEQVVRAMPNTPALIGKGITALFARAEVTPEQRSRVSQVMGTTGGVIWLDTEAQLDAVTALSGSGPAYVFYFLQAMREAGVAMGLPAEQAYALAVATFIGAGELARVSSEPAEVLRQRVTSAGGTTHAAITSMEQDNISAGFVRAMQAAQQRALAMGDEYGSA
;
A
#
# COMPACT_ATOMS: atom_id res chain seq x y z
N MET A 1 34.11 -20.00 -38.52
CA MET A 1 34.34 -20.19 -37.09
C MET A 1 33.04 -20.70 -36.45
N GLY A 2 32.97 -21.97 -36.10
CA GLY A 2 31.77 -22.59 -35.51
C GLY A 2 31.70 -22.32 -34.04
N VAL A 3 30.57 -21.75 -33.58
CA VAL A 3 30.29 -21.58 -32.16
C VAL A 3 29.98 -22.97 -31.58
N ALA A 4 30.79 -23.45 -30.65
CA ALA A 4 30.62 -24.73 -30.00
C ALA A 4 29.27 -24.76 -29.21
N LYS A 5 28.45 -25.77 -29.44
CA LYS A 5 27.21 -25.99 -28.67
C LYS A 5 27.54 -26.27 -27.19
N PRO A 6 26.84 -25.67 -26.23
CA PRO A 6 27.12 -25.91 -24.82
C PRO A 6 26.90 -27.40 -24.47
N THR A 7 27.75 -27.92 -23.61
CA THR A 7 27.67 -29.31 -23.14
C THR A 7 26.43 -29.50 -22.26
N LYS A 8 25.90 -30.75 -22.16
CA LYS A 8 24.75 -31.09 -21.28
C LYS A 8 24.95 -30.63 -19.83
N ARG A 9 26.20 -30.60 -19.35
CA ARG A 9 26.56 -30.15 -18.01
C ARG A 9 26.44 -28.62 -17.87
N GLN A 10 26.88 -27.87 -18.85
CA GLN A 10 26.73 -26.39 -18.91
C GLN A 10 25.26 -25.98 -19.03
N SER A 11 24.44 -26.70 -19.77
CA SER A 11 22.99 -26.46 -19.85
C SER A 11 22.28 -26.76 -18.51
N ALA A 12 22.71 -27.78 -17.78
CA ALA A 12 22.17 -28.11 -16.46
C ALA A 12 22.58 -27.09 -15.37
N ASP A 13 23.81 -26.57 -15.45
CA ASP A 13 24.30 -25.53 -14.52
C ASP A 13 23.64 -24.17 -14.79
N VAL A 14 23.41 -23.81 -16.04
CA VAL A 14 22.64 -22.59 -16.41
C VAL A 14 21.17 -22.72 -15.99
N ALA A 15 20.56 -23.90 -16.16
CA ALA A 15 19.19 -24.15 -15.69
C ALA A 15 19.10 -24.15 -14.16
N ARG A 16 20.10 -24.68 -13.45
CA ARG A 16 20.20 -24.62 -11.98
C ARG A 16 20.41 -23.19 -11.45
N LEU A 17 21.28 -22.41 -12.08
CA LEU A 17 21.51 -20.99 -11.76
C LEU A 17 20.27 -20.16 -12.06
N GLY A 18 19.59 -20.43 -13.17
CA GLY A 18 18.29 -19.79 -13.50
C GLY A 18 17.19 -20.17 -12.50
N ALA A 19 17.11 -21.44 -12.09
CA ALA A 19 16.14 -21.90 -11.07
C ALA A 19 16.47 -21.33 -9.67
N MET A 20 17.74 -21.26 -9.27
CA MET A 20 18.15 -20.61 -8.01
C MET A 20 17.88 -19.09 -8.04
N SER A 21 18.09 -18.40 -9.17
CA SER A 21 17.76 -16.99 -9.33
C SER A 21 16.24 -16.74 -9.33
N SER A 22 15.43 -17.68 -9.83
CA SER A 22 13.96 -17.57 -9.77
C SER A 22 13.41 -17.83 -8.36
N MET A 23 14.01 -18.74 -7.59
CA MET A 23 13.62 -19.02 -6.20
C MET A 23 13.91 -17.84 -5.25
N THR A 24 14.96 -17.05 -5.49
CA THR A 24 15.26 -15.84 -4.70
C THR A 24 14.28 -14.69 -4.93
N ASN A 25 13.42 -14.76 -5.96
CA ASN A 25 12.47 -13.72 -6.33
C ASN A 25 10.99 -14.09 -6.12
N SER A 26 10.67 -15.25 -5.60
CA SER A 26 9.28 -15.68 -5.39
C SER A 26 8.59 -14.86 -4.30
N ILE A 27 7.37 -14.41 -4.58
CA ILE A 27 6.56 -13.59 -3.68
C ILE A 27 5.26 -14.33 -3.40
N ALA A 28 4.95 -14.56 -2.13
CA ALA A 28 3.68 -15.10 -1.69
C ALA A 28 2.78 -14.00 -1.13
N PHE A 29 1.49 -14.06 -1.40
CA PHE A 29 0.47 -13.21 -0.82
C PHE A 29 -0.46 -14.05 0.04
N ILE A 30 -0.73 -13.60 1.24
CA ILE A 30 -1.75 -14.16 2.11
C ILE A 30 -2.94 -13.22 2.08
N GLY A 31 -3.98 -13.63 1.34
CA GLY A 31 -5.12 -12.81 0.93
C GLY A 31 -4.94 -12.19 -0.46
N GLY A 32 -5.98 -12.28 -1.28
CA GLY A 32 -6.07 -11.77 -2.66
C GLY A 32 -7.02 -10.57 -2.82
N GLY A 33 -7.24 -9.79 -1.77
CA GLY A 33 -8.11 -8.61 -1.79
C GLY A 33 -7.54 -7.41 -2.58
N ASN A 34 -8.21 -6.26 -2.51
CA ASN A 34 -7.89 -5.06 -3.31
C ASN A 34 -6.41 -4.65 -3.24
N MET A 35 -5.81 -4.64 -2.04
CA MET A 35 -4.41 -4.22 -1.89
C MET A 35 -3.45 -5.27 -2.48
N ALA A 36 -3.70 -6.56 -2.26
CA ALA A 36 -2.93 -7.62 -2.92
C ALA A 36 -3.05 -7.51 -4.45
N SER A 37 -4.26 -7.32 -4.97
CA SER A 37 -4.51 -7.15 -6.41
C SER A 37 -3.78 -5.94 -6.99
N ALA A 38 -3.72 -4.82 -6.27
CA ALA A 38 -2.95 -3.64 -6.69
C ALA A 38 -1.45 -3.94 -6.80
N ILE A 39 -0.88 -4.58 -5.76
CA ILE A 39 0.56 -4.92 -5.75
C ILE A 39 0.87 -5.97 -6.82
N ILE A 40 0.06 -7.03 -6.94
CA ILE A 40 0.21 -8.07 -7.97
C ILE A 40 0.13 -7.46 -9.36
N GLY A 41 -0.89 -6.64 -9.63
CA GLY A 41 -1.04 -5.95 -10.90
C GLY A 41 0.16 -5.06 -11.25
N GLY A 42 0.67 -4.32 -10.25
CA GLY A 42 1.88 -3.52 -10.39
C GLY A 42 3.12 -4.37 -10.72
N LEU A 43 3.32 -5.49 -10.00
CA LEU A 43 4.42 -6.42 -10.26
C LEU A 43 4.36 -7.02 -11.67
N LEU A 44 3.18 -7.49 -12.09
CA LEU A 44 2.97 -8.05 -13.42
C LEU A 44 3.22 -7.02 -14.53
N SER A 45 2.76 -5.77 -14.35
CA SER A 45 2.95 -4.69 -15.32
C SER A 45 4.42 -4.29 -15.51
N LEU A 46 5.25 -4.51 -14.49
CA LEU A 46 6.69 -4.28 -14.52
C LEU A 46 7.50 -5.53 -14.92
N GLY A 47 6.82 -6.59 -15.39
CA GLY A 47 7.45 -7.77 -15.96
C GLY A 47 7.82 -8.87 -14.95
N THR A 48 7.34 -8.82 -13.71
CA THR A 48 7.46 -9.96 -12.79
C THR A 48 6.71 -11.16 -13.38
N PRO A 49 7.35 -12.31 -13.56
CA PRO A 49 6.66 -13.50 -14.07
C PRO A 49 5.51 -13.91 -13.16
N ALA A 50 4.32 -14.17 -13.72
CA ALA A 50 3.17 -14.60 -12.94
C ALA A 50 3.46 -15.89 -12.13
N ALA A 51 4.26 -16.80 -12.67
CA ALA A 51 4.72 -18.01 -11.99
C ALA A 51 5.59 -17.78 -10.74
N ALA A 52 6.15 -16.55 -10.57
CA ALA A 52 6.88 -16.17 -9.38
C ALA A 52 5.97 -15.62 -8.26
N ILE A 53 4.68 -15.49 -8.53
CA ILE A 53 3.67 -14.97 -7.60
C ILE A 53 2.76 -16.10 -7.14
N MET A 54 2.66 -16.28 -5.83
CA MET A 54 1.83 -17.28 -5.18
C MET A 54 0.79 -16.57 -4.30
N VAL A 55 -0.43 -17.07 -4.24
CA VAL A 55 -1.49 -16.46 -3.42
C VAL A 55 -2.25 -17.53 -2.63
N VAL A 56 -2.47 -17.29 -1.36
CA VAL A 56 -3.45 -18.01 -0.54
C VAL A 56 -4.72 -17.17 -0.51
N GLU A 57 -5.79 -17.62 -1.20
CA GLU A 57 -7.07 -16.92 -1.26
C GLU A 57 -8.24 -17.92 -1.12
N PRO A 58 -8.89 -17.96 0.05
CA PRO A 58 -10.03 -18.86 0.28
C PRO A 58 -11.25 -18.55 -0.59
N HIS A 59 -11.49 -17.28 -0.91
CA HIS A 59 -12.67 -16.85 -1.67
C HIS A 59 -12.55 -17.26 -3.14
N ALA A 60 -13.40 -18.19 -3.58
CA ALA A 60 -13.28 -18.82 -4.89
C ALA A 60 -13.33 -17.83 -6.09
N PRO A 61 -14.21 -16.80 -6.13
CA PRO A 61 -14.23 -15.83 -7.21
C PRO A 61 -12.93 -15.01 -7.32
N ALA A 62 -12.38 -14.53 -6.19
CA ALA A 62 -11.12 -13.79 -6.17
C ALA A 62 -9.95 -14.67 -6.62
N ARG A 63 -9.92 -15.93 -6.15
CA ARG A 63 -8.92 -16.91 -6.56
C ARG A 63 -8.99 -17.22 -8.06
N ALA A 64 -10.18 -17.35 -8.62
CA ALA A 64 -10.37 -17.58 -10.07
C ALA A 64 -9.82 -16.41 -10.91
N ALA A 65 -10.04 -15.18 -10.48
CA ALA A 65 -9.50 -13.99 -11.15
C ALA A 65 -7.96 -13.94 -11.12
N LEU A 66 -7.32 -14.38 -10.04
CA LEU A 66 -5.87 -14.50 -9.93
C LEU A 66 -5.31 -15.59 -10.85
N LEU A 67 -5.97 -16.76 -10.90
CA LEU A 67 -5.60 -17.86 -11.82
C LEU A 67 -5.67 -17.43 -13.28
N GLN A 68 -6.67 -16.62 -13.68
CA GLN A 68 -6.77 -16.05 -15.04
C GLN A 68 -5.59 -15.14 -15.40
N GLN A 69 -4.93 -14.53 -14.41
CA GLN A 69 -3.72 -13.74 -14.61
C GLN A 69 -2.44 -14.59 -14.66
N GLY A 70 -2.56 -15.91 -14.56
CA GLY A 70 -1.43 -16.85 -14.55
C GLY A 70 -0.72 -16.97 -13.21
N VAL A 71 -1.28 -16.37 -12.15
CA VAL A 71 -0.73 -16.44 -10.79
C VAL A 71 -1.09 -17.77 -10.15
N LEU A 72 -0.15 -18.39 -9.41
CA LEU A 72 -0.44 -19.60 -8.66
C LEU A 72 -1.29 -19.27 -7.42
N ALA A 73 -2.56 -19.65 -7.41
CA ALA A 73 -3.47 -19.36 -6.32
C ALA A 73 -4.09 -20.62 -5.73
N GLN A 74 -4.04 -20.78 -4.40
CA GLN A 74 -4.57 -21.92 -3.67
C GLN A 74 -5.53 -21.44 -2.55
N PRO A 75 -6.53 -22.26 -2.16
CA PRO A 75 -7.46 -21.89 -1.10
C PRO A 75 -6.86 -21.90 0.30
N GLN A 76 -5.77 -22.63 0.50
CA GLN A 76 -5.11 -22.85 1.79
C GLN A 76 -3.59 -22.81 1.64
N ALA A 77 -2.88 -22.50 2.74
CA ALA A 77 -1.43 -22.61 2.81
C ALA A 77 -0.97 -24.06 2.64
N GLY A 78 0.23 -24.24 2.10
CA GLY A 78 0.85 -25.54 1.89
C GLY A 78 2.28 -25.42 1.33
N GLU A 79 2.84 -26.53 0.92
CA GLU A 79 4.24 -26.67 0.45
C GLU A 79 4.60 -25.72 -0.72
N PHE A 80 3.62 -25.28 -1.51
CA PHE A 80 3.88 -24.33 -2.59
C PHE A 80 4.44 -22.98 -2.07
N LEU A 81 4.28 -22.67 -0.79
CA LEU A 81 4.85 -21.49 -0.13
C LEU A 81 6.31 -21.67 0.27
N ASP A 82 6.88 -22.88 0.28
CA ASP A 82 8.24 -23.16 0.75
C ASP A 82 9.31 -22.41 -0.04
N ALA A 83 9.00 -22.08 -1.30
CA ALA A 83 9.85 -21.27 -2.18
C ALA A 83 9.75 -19.76 -1.96
N ALA A 84 8.82 -19.28 -1.11
CA ALA A 84 8.60 -17.87 -0.92
C ALA A 84 9.79 -17.20 -0.21
N ALA A 85 10.38 -16.20 -0.85
CA ALA A 85 11.42 -15.38 -0.24
C ALA A 85 10.87 -14.08 0.37
N LEU A 86 9.66 -13.67 -0.05
CA LEU A 86 8.88 -12.58 0.53
C LEU A 86 7.43 -13.04 0.68
N VAL A 87 6.82 -12.80 1.84
CA VAL A 87 5.41 -13.05 2.12
C VAL A 87 4.71 -11.74 2.42
N VAL A 88 3.74 -11.37 1.59
CA VAL A 88 2.91 -10.16 1.74
C VAL A 88 1.60 -10.55 2.43
N TRP A 89 1.37 -10.00 3.62
CA TRP A 89 0.18 -10.23 4.42
C TRP A 89 -0.88 -9.18 4.08
N ALA A 90 -1.86 -9.55 3.27
CA ALA A 90 -2.95 -8.69 2.79
C ALA A 90 -4.33 -9.19 3.26
N VAL A 91 -4.39 -9.79 4.43
CA VAL A 91 -5.61 -10.22 5.12
C VAL A 91 -6.18 -9.11 6.00
N LYS A 92 -7.47 -9.20 6.32
CA LYS A 92 -8.06 -8.32 7.33
C LYS A 92 -7.38 -8.54 8.69
N PRO A 93 -7.17 -7.49 9.51
CA PRO A 93 -6.48 -7.61 10.79
C PRO A 93 -7.01 -8.73 11.68
N GLN A 94 -8.33 -8.89 11.77
CA GLN A 94 -9.00 -9.88 12.59
C GLN A 94 -8.70 -11.34 12.20
N LEU A 95 -8.23 -11.56 10.97
CA LEU A 95 -7.93 -12.89 10.43
C LEU A 95 -6.42 -13.21 10.45
N PHE A 96 -5.57 -12.23 10.78
CA PHE A 96 -4.13 -12.37 10.62
C PHE A 96 -3.56 -13.51 11.48
N GLN A 97 -3.84 -13.53 12.76
CA GLN A 97 -3.34 -14.54 13.68
C GLN A 97 -3.75 -15.96 13.25
N ALA A 98 -5.02 -16.16 12.93
CA ALA A 98 -5.50 -17.46 12.47
C ALA A 98 -4.84 -17.89 11.15
N ALA A 99 -4.62 -16.93 10.22
CA ALA A 99 -3.94 -17.21 8.97
C ALA A 99 -2.44 -17.46 9.15
N SER A 100 -1.80 -16.95 10.19
CA SER A 100 -0.36 -17.10 10.43
C SER A 100 0.05 -18.55 10.75
N LEU A 101 -0.77 -19.27 11.49
CA LEU A 101 -0.45 -20.62 11.97
C LEU A 101 -0.10 -21.62 10.86
N PRO A 102 -0.93 -21.81 9.81
CA PRO A 102 -0.60 -22.71 8.71
C PRO A 102 0.52 -22.18 7.81
N VAL A 103 0.67 -20.85 7.68
CA VAL A 103 1.66 -20.22 6.79
C VAL A 103 3.07 -20.30 7.36
N ARG A 104 3.26 -20.08 8.66
CA ARG A 104 4.60 -20.03 9.29
C ARG A 104 5.40 -21.32 9.10
N ALA A 105 4.74 -22.47 9.00
CA ALA A 105 5.40 -23.74 8.79
C ALA A 105 6.20 -23.78 7.47
N HIS A 106 5.71 -23.06 6.45
CA HIS A 106 6.24 -23.02 5.09
C HIS A 106 7.11 -21.77 4.80
N THR A 107 7.15 -20.79 5.71
CA THR A 107 7.73 -19.46 5.40
C THR A 107 8.78 -18.99 6.41
N ARG A 108 9.39 -19.90 7.16
CA ARG A 108 10.36 -19.62 8.25
C ARG A 108 11.56 -18.77 7.83
N ARG A 109 11.94 -18.82 6.54
CA ARG A 109 13.10 -18.08 5.99
C ARG A 109 12.70 -16.86 5.19
N ALA A 110 11.40 -16.62 5.04
CA ALA A 110 10.90 -15.52 4.24
C ALA A 110 10.98 -14.20 5.01
N LEU A 111 11.13 -13.11 4.26
CA LEU A 111 10.83 -11.78 4.75
C LEU A 111 9.30 -11.62 4.80
N HIS A 112 8.76 -11.10 5.88
CA HIS A 112 7.32 -10.85 6.03
C HIS A 112 7.02 -9.36 5.89
N LEU A 113 6.14 -9.01 4.95
CA LEU A 113 5.64 -7.65 4.71
C LEU A 113 4.15 -7.60 5.03
N SER A 114 3.74 -6.87 6.06
CA SER A 114 2.33 -6.71 6.40
C SER A 114 1.77 -5.39 5.87
N VAL A 115 0.68 -5.46 5.12
CA VAL A 115 -0.15 -4.29 4.75
C VAL A 115 -1.44 -4.22 5.57
N ALA A 116 -1.58 -5.06 6.59
CA ALA A 116 -2.73 -5.06 7.49
C ALA A 116 -2.64 -3.88 8.48
N ALA A 117 -3.70 -3.06 8.53
CA ALA A 117 -3.75 -1.92 9.43
C ALA A 117 -3.83 -2.36 10.91
N GLY A 118 -3.20 -1.59 11.80
CA GLY A 118 -3.33 -1.75 13.25
C GLY A 118 -2.54 -2.89 13.88
N ILE A 119 -1.94 -3.83 13.16
CA ILE A 119 -1.16 -4.93 13.76
C ILE A 119 0.30 -4.52 13.87
N ARG A 120 0.83 -4.54 15.10
CA ARG A 120 2.22 -4.17 15.39
C ARG A 120 3.20 -5.27 14.98
N THR A 121 4.42 -4.89 14.62
CA THR A 121 5.48 -5.83 14.22
C THR A 121 5.82 -6.84 15.29
N GLU A 122 5.70 -6.48 16.57
CA GLU A 122 5.91 -7.38 17.72
C GLU A 122 4.90 -8.56 17.69
N SER A 123 3.61 -8.28 17.47
CA SER A 123 2.58 -9.31 17.37
C SER A 123 2.81 -10.19 16.15
N ILE A 124 3.16 -9.59 15.01
CA ILE A 124 3.46 -10.32 13.78
C ILE A 124 4.67 -11.25 13.99
N SER A 125 5.76 -10.74 14.58
CA SER A 125 6.97 -11.51 14.90
C SER A 125 6.64 -12.71 15.78
N ARG A 126 5.88 -12.51 16.86
CA ARG A 126 5.46 -13.58 17.78
C ARG A 126 4.62 -14.65 17.08
N TRP A 127 3.65 -14.28 16.25
CA TRP A 127 2.79 -15.24 15.55
C TRP A 127 3.52 -16.01 14.45
N LEU A 128 4.49 -15.39 13.79
CA LEU A 128 5.26 -15.98 12.69
C LEU A 128 6.54 -16.66 13.12
N ASP A 129 6.95 -16.48 14.40
CA ASP A 129 8.25 -16.93 14.90
C ASP A 129 9.40 -16.41 14.00
N SER A 130 9.35 -15.11 13.65
CA SER A 130 10.30 -14.45 12.74
C SER A 130 10.51 -13.00 13.10
N GLU A 131 11.77 -12.57 13.17
CA GLU A 131 12.15 -11.16 13.36
C GLU A 131 12.26 -10.37 12.03
N GLN A 132 12.20 -11.06 10.89
CA GLN A 132 12.30 -10.46 9.57
C GLN A 132 10.91 -9.92 9.14
N VAL A 133 10.48 -8.85 9.80
CA VAL A 133 9.15 -8.26 9.61
C VAL A 133 9.25 -6.80 9.22
N VAL A 134 8.52 -6.45 8.15
CA VAL A 134 8.26 -5.09 7.71
C VAL A 134 6.75 -4.82 7.81
N ARG A 135 6.39 -3.69 8.39
CA ARG A 135 5.02 -3.19 8.40
C ARG A 135 4.88 -2.06 7.39
N ALA A 136 3.83 -2.11 6.60
CA ALA A 136 3.51 -1.12 5.57
C ALA A 136 2.12 -0.52 5.80
N MET A 137 1.98 0.75 5.52
CA MET A 137 0.68 1.42 5.45
C MET A 137 0.52 2.07 4.09
N PRO A 138 -0.03 1.34 3.10
CA PRO A 138 -0.41 1.86 1.79
C PRO A 138 -1.75 2.60 1.86
N ASN A 139 -2.17 3.19 0.72
CA ASN A 139 -3.51 3.75 0.57
C ASN A 139 -4.16 3.33 -0.75
N THR A 140 -5.47 3.55 -0.88
CA THR A 140 -6.28 3.06 -2.01
C THR A 140 -5.88 3.59 -3.40
N PRO A 141 -5.27 4.78 -3.60
CA PRO A 141 -4.74 5.17 -4.91
C PRO A 141 -3.66 4.21 -5.47
N ALA A 142 -3.14 3.29 -4.67
CA ALA A 142 -2.31 2.17 -5.11
C ALA A 142 -2.95 1.37 -6.26
N LEU A 143 -4.30 1.26 -6.30
CA LEU A 143 -5.05 0.57 -7.36
C LEU A 143 -4.79 1.14 -8.77
N ILE A 144 -4.35 2.38 -8.86
CA ILE A 144 -4.02 3.06 -10.13
C ILE A 144 -2.55 3.51 -10.18
N GLY A 145 -1.68 2.93 -9.34
CA GLY A 145 -0.25 3.28 -9.30
C GLY A 145 0.05 4.68 -8.77
N LYS A 146 -0.90 5.34 -8.09
CA LYS A 146 -0.78 6.70 -7.53
C LYS A 146 -0.82 6.70 -5.99
N GLY A 147 -0.54 5.56 -5.36
CA GLY A 147 -0.51 5.42 -3.92
C GLY A 147 0.73 6.04 -3.29
N ILE A 148 0.70 6.10 -1.96
CA ILE A 148 1.87 6.33 -1.11
C ILE A 148 1.87 5.27 -0.01
N THR A 149 3.02 4.67 0.24
CA THR A 149 3.20 3.66 1.27
C THR A 149 4.28 4.08 2.24
N ALA A 150 3.95 4.14 3.52
CA ALA A 150 4.96 4.24 4.57
C ALA A 150 5.36 2.85 5.06
N LEU A 151 6.65 2.66 5.35
CA LEU A 151 7.27 1.40 5.75
C LEU A 151 8.02 1.56 7.05
N PHE A 152 7.91 0.56 7.93
CA PHE A 152 8.75 0.39 9.10
C PHE A 152 9.29 -1.05 9.12
N ALA A 153 10.57 -1.23 9.44
CA ALA A 153 11.21 -2.53 9.54
C ALA A 153 11.79 -2.76 10.93
N ARG A 154 11.68 -4.02 11.43
CA ARG A 154 12.42 -4.46 12.61
C ARG A 154 13.93 -4.48 12.33
N ALA A 155 14.73 -4.51 13.39
CA ALA A 155 16.19 -4.35 13.31
C ALA A 155 16.88 -5.44 12.46
N GLU A 156 16.32 -6.64 12.44
CA GLU A 156 16.88 -7.81 11.73
C GLU A 156 16.65 -7.81 10.22
N VAL A 157 15.89 -6.82 9.73
CA VAL A 157 15.65 -6.66 8.28
C VAL A 157 16.83 -5.97 7.63
N THR A 158 17.51 -6.69 6.72
CA THR A 158 18.72 -6.20 6.06
C THR A 158 18.44 -5.07 5.06
N PRO A 159 19.47 -4.28 4.68
CA PRO A 159 19.33 -3.26 3.64
C PRO A 159 18.83 -3.81 2.30
N GLU A 160 19.26 -5.02 1.90
CA GLU A 160 18.82 -5.69 0.68
C GLU A 160 17.34 -6.05 0.75
N GLN A 161 16.87 -6.54 1.91
CA GLN A 161 15.46 -6.82 2.16
C GLN A 161 14.61 -5.55 2.14
N ARG A 162 15.10 -4.44 2.74
CA ARG A 162 14.43 -3.12 2.64
C ARG A 162 14.35 -2.65 1.18
N SER A 163 15.43 -2.79 0.42
CA SER A 163 15.43 -2.44 -1.01
C SER A 163 14.39 -3.25 -1.78
N ARG A 164 14.30 -4.55 -1.53
CA ARG A 164 13.30 -5.43 -2.14
C ARG A 164 11.87 -5.02 -1.80
N VAL A 165 11.58 -4.70 -0.54
CA VAL A 165 10.26 -4.20 -0.13
C VAL A 165 9.93 -2.89 -0.83
N SER A 166 10.91 -1.96 -0.93
CA SER A 166 10.74 -0.70 -1.66
C SER A 166 10.40 -0.93 -3.13
N GLN A 167 11.06 -1.89 -3.78
CA GLN A 167 10.75 -2.25 -5.18
C GLN A 167 9.33 -2.81 -5.33
N VAL A 168 8.93 -3.73 -4.46
CA VAL A 168 7.58 -4.32 -4.49
C VAL A 168 6.50 -3.27 -4.24
N MET A 169 6.64 -2.46 -3.20
CA MET A 169 5.64 -1.43 -2.87
C MET A 169 5.69 -0.25 -3.83
N GLY A 170 6.86 0.06 -4.41
CA GLY A 170 7.05 1.08 -5.44
C GLY A 170 6.25 0.83 -6.72
N THR A 171 5.80 -0.41 -6.98
CA THR A 171 4.92 -0.73 -8.11
C THR A 171 3.54 -0.09 -7.98
N THR A 172 3.15 0.34 -6.78
CA THR A 172 1.84 0.94 -6.49
C THR A 172 1.89 2.46 -6.24
N GLY A 173 3.07 3.07 -6.28
CA GLY A 173 3.26 4.51 -6.08
C GLY A 173 4.51 4.86 -5.28
N GLY A 174 4.47 6.00 -4.56
CA GLY A 174 5.58 6.45 -3.73
C GLY A 174 5.80 5.58 -2.49
N VAL A 175 7.05 5.55 -2.00
CA VAL A 175 7.45 4.79 -0.79
C VAL A 175 8.29 5.69 0.12
N ILE A 176 8.00 5.66 1.41
CA ILE A 176 8.81 6.32 2.45
C ILE A 176 9.13 5.33 3.58
N TRP A 177 10.33 5.41 4.14
CA TRP A 177 10.72 4.66 5.33
C TRP A 177 10.60 5.55 6.57
N LEU A 178 10.11 4.95 7.65
CA LEU A 178 9.94 5.61 8.94
C LEU A 178 10.98 5.10 9.92
N ASP A 179 11.37 5.97 10.86
CA ASP A 179 12.35 5.65 11.90
C ASP A 179 11.75 4.84 13.06
N THR A 180 10.46 5.04 13.33
CA THR A 180 9.74 4.36 14.42
C THR A 180 8.41 3.78 13.95
N GLU A 181 8.02 2.64 14.51
CA GLU A 181 6.73 2.01 14.20
C GLU A 181 5.53 2.89 14.60
N ALA A 182 5.65 3.64 15.69
CA ALA A 182 4.58 4.52 16.18
C ALA A 182 4.15 5.58 15.15
N GLN A 183 5.05 5.99 14.25
CA GLN A 183 4.72 6.92 13.17
C GLN A 183 3.70 6.34 12.17
N LEU A 184 3.58 5.00 12.05
CA LEU A 184 2.59 4.37 11.16
C LEU A 184 1.14 4.64 11.58
N ASP A 185 0.88 4.91 12.86
CA ASP A 185 -0.47 5.26 13.31
C ASP A 185 -0.86 6.68 12.86
N ALA A 186 0.11 7.61 12.85
CA ALA A 186 -0.08 8.92 12.25
C ALA A 186 -0.25 8.84 10.71
N VAL A 187 0.54 7.99 10.05
CA VAL A 187 0.41 7.72 8.60
C VAL A 187 -0.95 7.13 8.27
N THR A 188 -1.47 6.22 9.11
CA THR A 188 -2.80 5.64 8.94
C THR A 188 -3.87 6.74 8.92
N ALA A 189 -3.79 7.70 9.83
CA ALA A 189 -4.71 8.84 9.86
C ALA A 189 -4.49 9.81 8.69
N LEU A 190 -3.23 10.10 8.33
CA LEU A 190 -2.88 11.11 7.32
C LEU A 190 -3.15 10.62 5.90
N SER A 191 -2.48 9.54 5.50
CA SER A 191 -2.48 9.05 4.11
C SER A 191 -3.29 7.77 3.91
N GLY A 192 -3.39 6.90 4.92
CA GLY A 192 -4.22 5.70 4.87
C GLY A 192 -5.70 6.04 4.72
N SER A 193 -6.21 6.89 5.60
CA SER A 193 -7.59 7.41 5.57
C SER A 193 -7.74 8.62 4.62
N GLY A 194 -6.65 9.25 4.21
CA GLY A 194 -6.62 10.46 3.40
C GLY A 194 -7.51 10.46 2.16
N PRO A 195 -7.56 9.39 1.36
CA PRO A 195 -8.45 9.32 0.20
C PRO A 195 -9.92 9.55 0.54
N ALA A 196 -10.40 9.09 1.70
CA ALA A 196 -11.76 9.33 2.15
C ALA A 196 -12.02 10.83 2.42
N TYR A 197 -11.04 11.57 2.92
CA TYR A 197 -11.15 13.00 3.14
C TYR A 197 -11.23 13.76 1.83
N VAL A 198 -10.43 13.36 0.84
CA VAL A 198 -10.51 13.93 -0.52
C VAL A 198 -11.89 13.69 -1.11
N PHE A 199 -12.44 12.47 -1.01
CA PHE A 199 -13.78 12.16 -1.52
C PHE A 199 -14.87 12.94 -0.79
N TYR A 200 -14.73 13.17 0.52
CA TYR A 200 -15.64 14.01 1.29
C TYR A 200 -15.66 15.46 0.77
N PHE A 201 -14.50 16.06 0.53
CA PHE A 201 -14.44 17.41 -0.03
C PHE A 201 -14.88 17.47 -1.49
N LEU A 202 -14.62 16.44 -2.30
CA LEU A 202 -15.14 16.35 -3.67
C LEU A 202 -16.69 16.35 -3.68
N GLN A 203 -17.29 15.62 -2.73
CA GLN A 203 -18.75 15.61 -2.55
C GLN A 203 -19.25 17.01 -2.19
N ALA A 204 -18.65 17.67 -1.19
CA ALA A 204 -19.05 19.02 -0.78
C ALA A 204 -18.91 20.04 -1.91
N MET A 205 -17.81 20.00 -2.68
CA MET A 205 -17.61 20.88 -3.83
C MET A 205 -18.64 20.64 -4.93
N ARG A 206 -18.98 19.39 -5.21
CA ARG A 206 -20.05 19.06 -6.16
C ARG A 206 -21.40 19.64 -5.70
N GLU A 207 -21.76 19.45 -4.43
CA GLU A 207 -23.02 19.96 -3.85
C GLU A 207 -23.08 21.48 -3.93
N ALA A 208 -21.99 22.17 -3.59
CA ALA A 208 -21.89 23.61 -3.71
C ALA A 208 -22.01 24.08 -5.18
N GLY A 209 -21.35 23.41 -6.12
CA GLY A 209 -21.44 23.70 -7.54
C GLY A 209 -22.88 23.59 -8.07
N VAL A 210 -23.59 22.55 -7.66
CA VAL A 210 -25.02 22.39 -8.02
C VAL A 210 -25.88 23.49 -7.42
N ALA A 211 -25.65 23.84 -6.16
CA ALA A 211 -26.37 24.94 -5.51
C ALA A 211 -26.11 26.33 -6.19
N MET A 212 -24.95 26.50 -6.81
CA MET A 212 -24.57 27.65 -7.59
C MET A 212 -25.05 27.60 -9.05
N GLY A 213 -25.80 26.57 -9.47
CA GLY A 213 -26.41 26.46 -10.80
C GLY A 213 -25.63 25.64 -11.83
N LEU A 214 -24.56 24.94 -11.44
CA LEU A 214 -23.85 24.06 -12.37
C LEU A 214 -24.55 22.68 -12.48
N PRO A 215 -24.55 22.06 -13.68
CA PRO A 215 -24.92 20.65 -13.80
C PRO A 215 -24.02 19.76 -12.90
N ALA A 216 -24.61 18.76 -12.26
CA ALA A 216 -23.91 17.92 -11.28
C ALA A 216 -22.64 17.25 -11.82
N GLU A 217 -22.66 16.78 -13.07
CA GLU A 217 -21.49 16.17 -13.73
C GLU A 217 -20.37 17.18 -13.96
N GLN A 218 -20.71 18.41 -14.38
CA GLN A 218 -19.72 19.47 -14.57
C GLN A 218 -19.12 19.92 -13.24
N ALA A 219 -19.95 20.11 -12.20
CA ALA A 219 -19.49 20.45 -10.86
C ALA A 219 -18.51 19.40 -10.34
N TYR A 220 -18.82 18.10 -10.50
CA TYR A 220 -17.93 17.00 -10.09
C TYR A 220 -16.62 16.98 -10.90
N ALA A 221 -16.69 17.11 -12.22
CA ALA A 221 -15.51 17.14 -13.09
C ALA A 221 -14.56 18.29 -12.72
N LEU A 222 -15.10 19.49 -12.49
CA LEU A 222 -14.33 20.66 -12.04
C LEU A 222 -13.66 20.41 -10.67
N ALA A 223 -14.39 19.85 -9.71
CA ALA A 223 -13.87 19.54 -8.39
C ALA A 223 -12.70 18.55 -8.48
N VAL A 224 -12.86 17.44 -9.22
CA VAL A 224 -11.81 16.43 -9.40
C VAL A 224 -10.58 17.02 -10.06
N ALA A 225 -10.74 17.75 -11.16
CA ALA A 225 -9.63 18.39 -11.87
C ALA A 225 -8.88 19.40 -10.98
N THR A 226 -9.61 20.14 -10.13
CA THR A 226 -9.02 21.09 -9.18
C THR A 226 -8.16 20.40 -8.14
N PHE A 227 -8.63 19.30 -7.52
CA PHE A 227 -7.84 18.54 -6.56
C PHE A 227 -6.58 17.95 -7.18
N ILE A 228 -6.70 17.35 -8.38
CA ILE A 228 -5.57 16.77 -9.09
C ILE A 228 -4.54 17.87 -9.41
N GLY A 229 -4.98 18.99 -10.00
CA GLY A 229 -4.09 20.07 -10.40
C GLY A 229 -3.41 20.76 -9.23
N ALA A 230 -4.14 21.06 -8.16
CA ALA A 230 -3.57 21.66 -6.95
C ALA A 230 -2.57 20.73 -6.25
N GLY A 231 -2.89 19.43 -6.14
CA GLY A 231 -1.99 18.44 -5.60
C GLY A 231 -0.71 18.27 -6.41
N GLU A 232 -0.82 18.26 -7.73
CA GLU A 232 0.33 18.17 -8.61
C GLU A 232 1.18 19.45 -8.56
N LEU A 233 0.56 20.63 -8.50
CA LEU A 233 1.26 21.90 -8.32
C LEU A 233 2.04 21.90 -6.99
N ALA A 234 1.44 21.46 -5.90
CA ALA A 234 2.11 21.33 -4.62
C ALA A 234 3.27 20.34 -4.66
N ARG A 235 3.12 19.21 -5.39
CA ARG A 235 4.17 18.18 -5.54
C ARG A 235 5.42 18.70 -6.25
N VAL A 236 5.27 19.54 -7.26
CA VAL A 236 6.41 20.07 -8.05
C VAL A 236 6.97 21.39 -7.50
N SER A 237 6.27 22.04 -6.59
CA SER A 237 6.71 23.30 -5.98
C SER A 237 7.70 23.01 -4.84
N SER A 238 8.69 23.88 -4.68
CA SER A 238 9.55 23.97 -3.52
C SER A 238 8.95 24.79 -2.38
N GLU A 239 7.81 25.46 -2.60
CA GLU A 239 7.18 26.33 -1.63
C GLU A 239 6.17 25.57 -0.75
N PRO A 240 6.02 25.95 0.52
CA PRO A 240 5.04 25.33 1.40
C PRO A 240 3.60 25.70 0.99
N ALA A 241 2.64 24.88 1.38
CA ALA A 241 1.23 25.00 1.00
C ALA A 241 0.62 26.35 1.36
N GLU A 242 1.07 26.98 2.47
CA GLU A 242 0.63 28.29 2.92
C GLU A 242 0.96 29.38 1.89
N VAL A 243 2.16 29.32 1.30
CA VAL A 243 2.60 30.27 0.27
C VAL A 243 1.84 30.05 -1.02
N LEU A 244 1.65 28.78 -1.42
CA LEU A 244 0.83 28.46 -2.60
C LEU A 244 -0.61 28.97 -2.46
N ARG A 245 -1.22 28.82 -1.27
CA ARG A 245 -2.54 29.37 -0.96
C ARG A 245 -2.56 30.90 -1.07
N GLN A 246 -1.58 31.59 -0.51
CA GLN A 246 -1.48 33.05 -0.55
C GLN A 246 -1.40 33.56 -1.99
N ARG A 247 -0.66 32.91 -2.88
CA ARG A 247 -0.50 33.30 -4.28
C ARG A 247 -1.80 33.30 -5.07
N VAL A 248 -2.77 32.47 -4.69
CA VAL A 248 -4.09 32.39 -5.33
C VAL A 248 -5.19 33.12 -4.53
N THR A 249 -4.79 33.89 -3.49
CA THR A 249 -5.71 34.61 -2.59
C THR A 249 -5.45 36.11 -2.66
N SER A 250 -5.95 36.76 -3.69
CA SER A 250 -5.85 38.24 -3.81
C SER A 250 -6.83 38.91 -2.87
N ALA A 251 -6.42 40.08 -2.29
CA ALA A 251 -7.26 40.90 -1.41
C ALA A 251 -8.58 41.32 -2.09
N GLY A 252 -9.70 41.06 -1.42
CA GLY A 252 -11.04 41.39 -1.96
C GLY A 252 -11.56 40.45 -3.06
N GLY A 253 -10.76 39.39 -3.42
CA GLY A 253 -11.16 38.42 -4.42
C GLY A 253 -12.07 37.32 -3.88
N THR A 254 -12.61 36.48 -4.78
CA THR A 254 -13.49 35.35 -4.43
C THR A 254 -12.82 34.35 -3.53
N THR A 255 -11.54 34.04 -3.77
CA THR A 255 -10.74 33.13 -2.92
C THR A 255 -10.58 33.71 -1.50
N HIS A 256 -10.34 35.04 -1.38
CA HIS A 256 -10.22 35.67 -0.09
C HIS A 256 -11.54 35.56 0.70
N ALA A 257 -12.70 35.82 0.07
CA ALA A 257 -14.00 35.68 0.70
C ALA A 257 -14.25 34.24 1.20
N ALA A 258 -13.91 33.22 0.38
CA ALA A 258 -14.09 31.84 0.73
C ALA A 258 -13.16 31.42 1.90
N ILE A 259 -11.87 31.78 1.86
CA ILE A 259 -10.91 31.45 2.92
C ILE A 259 -11.31 32.14 4.23
N THR A 260 -11.74 33.39 4.20
CA THR A 260 -12.25 34.12 5.39
C THR A 260 -13.42 33.38 6.03
N SER A 261 -14.39 32.91 5.25
CA SER A 261 -15.52 32.12 5.76
C SER A 261 -15.04 30.81 6.40
N MET A 262 -14.13 30.07 5.74
CA MET A 262 -13.56 28.82 6.29
C MET A 262 -12.81 29.06 7.61
N GLU A 263 -12.10 30.17 7.73
CA GLU A 263 -11.37 30.54 8.97
C GLU A 263 -12.36 30.93 10.08
N GLN A 264 -13.41 31.64 9.80
CA GLN A 264 -14.48 31.97 10.76
C GLN A 264 -15.16 30.72 11.30
N ASP A 265 -15.41 29.75 10.42
CA ASP A 265 -16.02 28.46 10.78
C ASP A 265 -15.03 27.46 11.39
N ASN A 266 -13.75 27.82 11.55
CA ASN A 266 -12.70 26.98 12.12
C ASN A 266 -12.55 25.61 11.42
N ILE A 267 -12.75 25.55 10.07
CA ILE A 267 -12.69 24.32 9.30
C ILE A 267 -11.35 23.62 9.45
N SER A 268 -10.23 24.36 9.41
CA SER A 268 -8.88 23.79 9.61
C SER A 268 -8.75 23.08 10.95
N ALA A 269 -9.15 23.70 12.05
CA ALA A 269 -9.10 23.08 13.37
C ALA A 269 -10.04 21.87 13.48
N GLY A 270 -11.21 21.93 12.83
CA GLY A 270 -12.14 20.80 12.73
C GLY A 270 -11.53 19.61 11.99
N PHE A 271 -10.83 19.86 10.89
CA PHE A 271 -10.16 18.82 10.11
C PHE A 271 -8.99 18.19 10.89
N VAL A 272 -8.17 19.00 11.57
CA VAL A 272 -7.08 18.48 12.43
C VAL A 272 -7.65 17.56 13.53
N ARG A 273 -8.73 17.96 14.22
CA ARG A 273 -9.39 17.09 15.22
C ARG A 273 -9.90 15.78 14.63
N ALA A 274 -10.47 15.80 13.42
CA ALA A 274 -10.94 14.60 12.74
C ALA A 274 -9.77 13.62 12.44
N MET A 275 -8.63 14.12 11.99
CA MET A 275 -7.44 13.30 11.77
C MET A 275 -6.86 12.75 13.08
N GLN A 276 -6.87 13.52 14.16
CA GLN A 276 -6.48 13.04 15.49
C GLN A 276 -7.38 11.91 15.98
N ALA A 277 -8.69 11.99 15.73
CA ALA A 277 -9.63 10.90 16.05
C ALA A 277 -9.30 9.63 15.25
N ALA A 278 -8.92 9.76 13.97
CA ALA A 278 -8.47 8.63 13.16
C ALA A 278 -7.16 8.02 13.71
N GLN A 279 -6.21 8.83 14.15
CA GLN A 279 -4.97 8.37 14.81
C GLN A 279 -5.27 7.61 16.10
N GLN A 280 -6.15 8.14 16.96
CA GLN A 280 -6.55 7.46 18.19
C GLN A 280 -7.19 6.10 17.90
N ARG A 281 -8.01 6.00 16.83
CA ARG A 281 -8.57 4.71 16.43
C ARG A 281 -7.49 3.75 15.91
N ALA A 282 -6.49 4.24 15.18
CA ALA A 282 -5.36 3.42 14.72
C ALA A 282 -4.58 2.83 15.90
N LEU A 283 -4.30 3.62 16.94
CA LEU A 283 -3.66 3.18 18.18
C LEU A 283 -4.50 2.10 18.88
N ALA A 284 -5.81 2.35 19.06
CA ALA A 284 -6.72 1.39 19.70
C ALA A 284 -6.81 0.06 18.93
N MET A 285 -6.78 0.09 17.61
CA MET A 285 -6.71 -1.12 16.77
C MET A 285 -5.42 -1.91 17.03
N GLY A 286 -4.29 -1.24 17.25
CA GLY A 286 -3.03 -1.87 17.59
C GLY A 286 -3.10 -2.66 18.90
N ASP A 287 -3.79 -2.13 19.89
CA ASP A 287 -4.01 -2.80 21.17
C ASP A 287 -5.05 -3.93 21.04
N GLU A 288 -6.15 -3.69 20.31
CA GLU A 288 -7.23 -4.66 20.09
C GLU A 288 -6.76 -5.91 19.32
N TYR A 289 -6.00 -5.74 18.23
CA TYR A 289 -5.58 -6.86 17.38
C TYR A 289 -4.21 -7.44 17.77
N GLY A 290 -3.42 -6.74 18.55
CA GLY A 290 -2.12 -7.20 19.00
C GLY A 290 -2.13 -8.01 20.29
N SER A 291 -3.24 -7.96 21.06
CA SER A 291 -3.36 -8.57 22.39
C SER A 291 -3.73 -10.06 22.37
N ALA A 292 -4.02 -10.62 21.20
CA ALA A 292 -4.44 -12.02 21.04
C ALA A 292 -3.27 -12.99 20.91
#